data_9dbba6b9cf54f2df7fbe87449546cfd8
#
_entry.id   9dbba6b9cf54f2df7fbe87449546cfd8
#
_cell.length_a   1.000
_cell.length_b   1.000
_cell.length_c   1.000
_cell.angle_alpha   90.00
_cell.angle_beta   90.00
_cell.angle_gamma   90.00
#
_symmetry.space_group_name_H-M   'P 1'
#
loop_
_entity.id
_entity.type
_entity.pdbx_description
1 polymer ?
#
loop_
_entity_poly.entity_id
_entity_poly.type
_entity_poly.pdbx_seq_one_letter_code
_entity_poly.pdbx_strand_id
1 'polypeptide(L)'
;MSDSPAIEISAADAAAAIRRTPPSAALLLLDCRTPEEHATAKIAGALLLPMQELPERVAELSAWKEKPIIVHCHHGMRSLRVAKWLREQGFPLAQSMQGGIDAWSTDVDPAVPRY
;
A
#
# COMPACT_ATOMS: atom_id res chain seq x y z
N MET A 1 -23.68 -3.69 7.77
CA MET A 1 -23.17 -4.02 6.45
C MET A 1 -21.83 -3.35 6.22
N SER A 2 -20.91 -4.09 5.68
CA SER A 2 -19.56 -3.54 5.43
C SER A 2 -19.51 -2.83 4.08
N ASP A 3 -18.99 -1.61 4.08
CA ASP A 3 -18.75 -0.86 2.85
C ASP A 3 -17.26 -0.92 2.46
N SER A 4 -16.52 -1.88 3.02
CA SER A 4 -15.11 -2.03 2.71
C SER A 4 -14.92 -2.45 1.25
N PRO A 5 -13.92 -1.89 0.56
CA PRO A 5 -13.58 -2.31 -0.79
C PRO A 5 -13.00 -3.73 -0.78
N ALA A 6 -12.83 -4.31 -1.97
CA ALA A 6 -12.14 -5.59 -2.08
C ALA A 6 -10.77 -5.49 -1.42
N ILE A 7 -10.30 -6.59 -0.83
CA ILE A 7 -9.02 -6.58 -0.12
C ILE A 7 -7.82 -6.35 -1.05
N GLU A 8 -7.96 -6.70 -2.32
CA GLU A 8 -6.91 -6.49 -3.33
C GLU A 8 -7.34 -5.47 -4.37
N ILE A 9 -6.37 -4.69 -4.86
CA ILE A 9 -6.55 -3.72 -5.94
C ILE A 9 -5.42 -3.92 -6.93
N SER A 10 -5.71 -3.87 -8.24
CA SER A 10 -4.67 -3.99 -9.25
C SER A 10 -3.73 -2.79 -9.21
N ALA A 11 -2.50 -2.96 -9.72
CA ALA A 11 -1.56 -1.84 -9.82
C ALA A 11 -2.14 -0.72 -10.69
N ALA A 12 -2.82 -1.06 -11.78
CA ALA A 12 -3.45 -0.06 -12.65
C ALA A 12 -4.54 0.73 -11.93
N ASP A 13 -5.41 0.05 -11.19
CA ASP A 13 -6.47 0.71 -10.43
C ASP A 13 -5.92 1.52 -9.28
N ALA A 14 -4.85 1.03 -8.64
CA ALA A 14 -4.15 1.80 -7.60
C ALA A 14 -3.58 3.09 -8.16
N ALA A 15 -2.94 3.02 -9.33
CA ALA A 15 -2.41 4.22 -10.00
C ALA A 15 -3.53 5.21 -10.33
N ALA A 16 -4.67 4.71 -10.81
CA ALA A 16 -5.81 5.57 -11.12
C ALA A 16 -6.34 6.24 -9.85
N ALA A 17 -6.43 5.49 -8.74
CA ALA A 17 -6.88 6.05 -7.47
C ALA A 17 -5.94 7.13 -6.96
N ILE A 18 -4.64 6.89 -7.05
CA ILE A 18 -3.63 7.87 -6.64
C ILE A 18 -3.73 9.14 -7.48
N ARG A 19 -3.91 9.01 -8.79
CA ARG A 19 -4.02 10.16 -9.69
C ARG A 19 -5.29 10.97 -9.45
N ARG A 20 -6.40 10.31 -9.11
CA ARG A 20 -7.68 10.99 -8.84
C ARG A 20 -7.67 11.71 -7.50
N THR A 21 -6.79 11.31 -6.59
CA THR A 21 -6.76 11.85 -5.24
C THR A 21 -5.97 13.15 -5.24
N PRO A 22 -6.60 14.29 -4.96
CA PRO A 22 -5.87 15.55 -4.86
C PRO A 22 -4.80 15.48 -3.76
N PRO A 23 -3.72 16.26 -3.87
CA PRO A 23 -2.69 16.24 -2.83
C PRO A 23 -3.19 16.51 -1.42
N SER A 24 -4.30 17.24 -1.29
CA SER A 24 -4.93 17.54 0.00
C SER A 24 -5.85 16.43 0.48
N ALA A 25 -6.26 15.53 -0.39
CA ALA A 25 -7.13 14.43 -0.02
C ALA A 25 -6.26 13.26 0.44
N ALA A 26 -6.79 12.49 1.36
CA ALA A 26 -5.96 11.54 2.06
C ALA A 26 -6.07 10.15 1.43
N LEU A 27 -5.05 9.76 0.71
CA LEU A 27 -4.78 8.38 0.32
C LEU A 27 -3.35 8.08 0.71
N LEU A 28 -3.14 7.02 1.47
CA LEU A 28 -1.81 6.61 1.90
C LEU A 28 -1.35 5.44 1.04
N LEU A 29 -0.19 5.58 0.41
CA LEU A 29 0.51 4.47 -0.24
C LEU A 29 1.57 3.98 0.74
N LEU A 30 1.41 2.75 1.22
CA LEU A 30 2.24 2.18 2.27
C LEU A 30 3.13 1.08 1.71
N ASP A 31 4.44 1.23 1.90
CA ASP A 31 5.44 0.23 1.54
C ASP A 31 5.78 -0.58 2.78
N CYS A 32 5.38 -1.86 2.80
CA CYS A 32 5.63 -2.73 3.96
C CYS A 32 6.86 -3.62 3.80
N ARG A 33 7.72 -3.32 2.82
CA ARG A 33 8.94 -4.07 2.57
C ARG A 33 10.06 -3.66 3.54
N THR A 34 11.24 -4.21 3.33
CA THR A 34 12.41 -3.84 4.11
C THR A 34 13.01 -2.52 3.62
N PRO A 35 13.80 -1.83 4.48
CA PRO A 35 14.50 -0.62 4.03
C PRO A 35 15.42 -0.86 2.83
N GLU A 36 16.06 -2.04 2.75
CA GLU A 36 16.92 -2.40 1.64
C GLU A 36 16.14 -2.48 0.33
N GLU A 37 14.96 -3.10 0.36
CA GLU A 37 14.10 -3.16 -0.82
C GLU A 37 13.64 -1.77 -1.25
N HIS A 38 13.26 -0.93 -0.29
CA HIS A 38 12.83 0.44 -0.56
C HIS A 38 13.95 1.26 -1.20
N ALA A 39 15.19 1.05 -0.77
CA ALA A 39 16.34 1.72 -1.37
C ALA A 39 16.63 1.21 -2.79
N THR A 40 16.36 -0.07 -3.06
CA THR A 40 16.60 -0.67 -4.37
C THR A 40 15.60 -0.18 -5.42
N ALA A 41 14.32 -0.13 -5.05
CA ALA A 41 13.24 0.32 -5.92
C ALA A 41 12.07 0.79 -5.07
N LYS A 42 11.48 1.94 -5.40
CA LYS A 42 10.34 2.46 -4.65
C LYS A 42 9.36 3.17 -5.57
N ILE A 43 8.12 3.26 -5.11
CA ILE A 43 7.11 4.08 -5.77
C ILE A 43 7.16 5.45 -5.10
N ALA A 44 7.21 6.51 -5.90
CA ALA A 44 7.26 7.88 -5.38
C ALA A 44 6.06 8.15 -4.49
N GLY A 45 6.28 8.77 -3.34
CA GLY A 45 5.24 9.11 -2.39
C GLY A 45 4.89 8.01 -1.40
N ALA A 46 5.47 6.83 -1.53
CA ALA A 46 5.20 5.73 -0.60
C ALA A 46 5.86 5.99 0.76
N LEU A 47 5.11 5.73 1.82
CA LEU A 47 5.63 5.75 3.17
C LEU A 47 6.15 4.36 3.52
N LEU A 48 7.41 4.27 3.89
CA LEU A 48 8.00 2.99 4.32
C LEU A 48 7.65 2.70 5.77
N LEU A 49 7.01 1.56 5.99
CA LEU A 49 6.74 1.06 7.33
C LEU A 49 6.83 -0.46 7.27
N PRO A 50 8.01 -1.02 7.54
CA PRO A 50 8.23 -2.47 7.38
C PRO A 50 7.23 -3.31 8.15
N MET A 51 6.83 -4.42 7.55
CA MET A 51 5.79 -5.30 8.10
C MET A 51 6.09 -5.72 9.55
N GLN A 52 7.35 -6.01 9.86
CA GLN A 52 7.74 -6.46 11.19
C GLN A 52 7.61 -5.37 12.26
N GLU A 53 7.61 -4.10 11.85
CA GLU A 53 7.51 -2.96 12.77
C GLU A 53 6.08 -2.48 12.96
N LEU A 54 5.15 -2.94 12.11
CA LEU A 54 3.78 -2.44 12.12
C LEU A 54 3.06 -2.61 13.46
N PRO A 55 3.16 -3.77 14.15
CA PRO A 55 2.44 -3.91 15.42
C PRO A 55 2.82 -2.84 16.45
N GLU A 56 4.09 -2.43 16.47
CA GLU A 56 4.58 -1.42 17.41
C GLU A 56 4.32 0.00 16.93
N ARG A 57 4.11 0.18 15.61
CA ARG A 57 4.03 1.51 15.00
C ARG A 57 2.67 1.84 14.40
N VAL A 58 1.69 0.97 14.54
CA VAL A 58 0.37 1.17 13.89
C VAL A 58 -0.31 2.46 14.37
N ALA A 59 -0.01 2.90 15.59
CA ALA A 59 -0.55 4.16 16.11
C ALA A 59 -0.14 5.38 15.26
N GLU A 60 0.99 5.29 14.55
CA GLU A 60 1.42 6.35 13.64
C GLU A 60 0.46 6.53 12.47
N LEU A 61 -0.37 5.53 12.20
CA LEU A 61 -1.33 5.56 11.11
C LEU A 61 -2.74 5.98 11.55
N SER A 62 -2.91 6.37 12.81
CA SER A 62 -4.25 6.60 13.38
C SER A 62 -5.08 7.63 12.61
N ALA A 63 -4.44 8.62 11.99
CA ALA A 63 -5.14 9.62 11.17
C ALA A 63 -5.73 9.02 9.88
N TRP A 64 -5.35 7.79 9.54
CA TRP A 64 -5.76 7.14 8.29
C TRP A 64 -6.87 6.10 8.47
N LYS A 65 -7.45 5.98 9.65
CA LYS A 65 -8.44 4.92 9.94
C LYS A 65 -9.66 4.94 9.03
N GLU A 66 -10.08 6.11 8.59
CA GLU A 66 -11.24 6.24 7.73
C GLU A 66 -10.88 6.66 6.30
N LYS A 67 -9.62 6.49 5.94
CA LYS A 67 -9.10 6.92 4.65
C LYS A 67 -8.51 5.74 3.90
N PRO A 68 -8.46 5.80 2.56
CA PRO A 68 -7.87 4.73 1.77
C PRO A 68 -6.39 4.51 2.10
N ILE A 69 -6.01 3.26 2.29
CA ILE A 69 -4.62 2.84 2.43
C ILE A 69 -4.38 1.77 1.39
N ILE A 70 -3.40 1.98 0.52
CA ILE A 70 -2.97 0.97 -0.44
C ILE A 70 -1.59 0.49 0.00
N VAL A 71 -1.49 -0.79 0.33
CA VAL A 71 -0.25 -1.41 0.81
C VAL A 71 0.39 -2.16 -0.34
N HIS A 72 1.70 -1.98 -0.55
CA HIS A 72 2.41 -2.78 -1.52
C HIS A 72 3.63 -3.45 -0.90
N CYS A 73 4.04 -4.55 -1.51
CA CYS A 73 5.29 -5.25 -1.24
C CYS A 73 5.92 -5.62 -2.57
N HIS A 74 6.72 -6.69 -2.63
CA HIS A 74 7.37 -7.07 -3.90
C HIS A 74 6.36 -7.66 -4.88
N HIS A 75 5.61 -8.71 -4.46
CA HIS A 75 4.68 -9.43 -5.33
C HIS A 75 3.25 -9.52 -4.79
N GLY A 76 2.96 -8.92 -3.65
CA GLY A 76 1.59 -8.86 -3.11
C GLY A 76 1.29 -9.80 -1.95
N MET A 77 2.19 -10.69 -1.58
CA MET A 77 1.95 -11.66 -0.48
C MET A 77 2.00 -10.99 0.89
N ARG A 78 3.07 -10.25 1.17
CA ARG A 78 3.22 -9.54 2.45
C ARG A 78 2.16 -8.46 2.60
N SER A 79 1.90 -7.71 1.53
CA SER A 79 0.93 -6.62 1.57
C SER A 79 -0.50 -7.13 1.77
N LEU A 80 -0.82 -8.33 1.28
CA LEU A 80 -2.12 -8.93 1.53
C LEU A 80 -2.31 -9.22 3.02
N ARG A 81 -1.29 -9.77 3.66
CA ARG A 81 -1.31 -10.01 5.12
C ARG A 81 -1.46 -8.70 5.88
N VAL A 82 -0.70 -7.69 5.49
CA VAL A 82 -0.73 -6.38 6.13
C VAL A 82 -2.10 -5.72 5.98
N ALA A 83 -2.67 -5.74 4.77
CA ALA A 83 -3.98 -5.14 4.55
C ALA A 83 -5.06 -5.83 5.39
N LYS A 84 -5.05 -7.16 5.47
CA LYS A 84 -5.99 -7.91 6.29
C LYS A 84 -5.84 -7.56 7.77
N TRP A 85 -4.60 -7.50 8.24
CA TRP A 85 -4.31 -7.15 9.63
C TRP A 85 -4.75 -5.71 9.93
N LEU A 86 -4.49 -4.78 9.03
CA LEU A 86 -4.93 -3.39 9.21
C LEU A 86 -6.44 -3.29 9.34
N ARG A 87 -7.20 -4.05 8.56
CA ARG A 87 -8.65 -4.06 8.70
C ARG A 87 -9.09 -4.51 10.09
N GLU A 88 -8.38 -5.49 10.65
CA GLU A 88 -8.65 -5.94 12.02
C GLU A 88 -8.30 -4.88 13.05
N GLN A 89 -7.37 -3.98 12.73
CA GLN A 89 -6.93 -2.91 13.61
C GLN A 89 -7.76 -1.62 13.47
N GLY A 90 -8.83 -1.65 12.69
CA GLY A 90 -9.72 -0.50 12.55
C GLY A 90 -9.46 0.36 11.31
N PHE A 91 -8.82 -0.21 10.28
CA PHE A 91 -8.57 0.46 9.01
C PHE A 91 -9.35 -0.27 7.90
N PRO A 92 -10.67 -0.06 7.83
CA PRO A 92 -11.53 -0.87 6.94
C PRO A 92 -11.28 -0.65 5.45
N LEU A 93 -10.60 0.43 5.08
CA LEU A 93 -10.36 0.76 3.67
C LEU A 93 -8.98 0.33 3.18
N ALA A 94 -8.22 -0.42 4.00
CA ALA A 94 -6.92 -0.93 3.60
C ALA A 94 -7.06 -1.97 2.49
N GLN A 95 -6.24 -1.83 1.44
CA GLN A 95 -6.18 -2.76 0.32
C GLN A 95 -4.75 -3.12 0.01
N SER A 96 -4.54 -4.34 -0.51
CA SER A 96 -3.24 -4.78 -0.99
C SER A 96 -3.13 -4.58 -2.50
N MET A 97 -2.02 -3.99 -2.95
CA MET A 97 -1.74 -3.87 -4.39
C MET A 97 -1.35 -5.25 -4.94
N GLN A 98 -2.23 -5.82 -5.75
CA GLN A 98 -2.03 -7.12 -6.36
C GLN A 98 -0.80 -7.09 -7.26
N GLY A 99 0.08 -8.07 -7.09
CA GLY A 99 1.34 -8.12 -7.84
C GLY A 99 2.43 -7.19 -7.33
N GLY A 100 2.12 -6.33 -6.36
CA GLY A 100 3.09 -5.45 -5.70
C GLY A 100 3.81 -4.49 -6.62
N ILE A 101 5.01 -4.07 -6.19
CA ILE A 101 5.83 -3.14 -6.99
C ILE A 101 6.26 -3.77 -8.31
N ASP A 102 6.34 -5.10 -8.39
CA ASP A 102 6.66 -5.77 -9.65
C ASP A 102 5.59 -5.48 -10.71
N ALA A 103 4.31 -5.64 -10.36
CA ALA A 103 3.22 -5.29 -11.26
C ALA A 103 3.17 -3.79 -11.55
N TRP A 104 3.48 -2.95 -10.56
CA TRP A 104 3.58 -1.51 -10.79
C TRP A 104 4.62 -1.20 -11.87
N SER A 105 5.79 -1.83 -11.78
CA SER A 105 6.85 -1.63 -12.76
C SER A 105 6.43 -2.08 -14.16
N THR A 106 5.77 -3.23 -14.28
CA THR A 106 5.40 -3.75 -15.61
C THR A 106 4.18 -3.06 -16.19
N ASP A 107 3.21 -2.67 -15.36
CA ASP A 107 1.89 -2.24 -15.83
C ASP A 107 1.66 -0.73 -15.73
N VAL A 108 2.41 -0.03 -14.89
CA VAL A 108 2.19 1.40 -14.63
C VAL A 108 3.40 2.25 -14.98
N ASP A 109 4.56 1.94 -14.41
CA ASP A 109 5.73 2.79 -14.54
C ASP A 109 7.01 1.96 -14.76
N PRO A 110 7.40 1.75 -16.03
CA PRO A 110 8.59 0.94 -16.33
C PRO A 110 9.91 1.58 -15.87
N ALA A 111 9.90 2.83 -15.43
CA ALA A 111 11.08 3.46 -14.86
C ALA A 111 11.38 2.93 -13.45
N VAL A 112 10.41 2.32 -12.78
CA VAL A 112 10.64 1.69 -11.48
C VAL A 112 11.40 0.38 -11.70
N PRO A 113 12.59 0.20 -11.11
CA PRO A 113 13.38 -1.02 -11.33
C PRO A 113 12.66 -2.27 -10.83
N ARG A 114 12.85 -3.36 -11.58
CA ARG A 114 12.44 -4.71 -11.12
C ARG A 114 13.64 -5.35 -10.41
N TYR A 115 13.35 -6.13 -9.37
CA TYR A 115 14.42 -6.77 -8.62
C TYR A 115 14.04 -8.17 -8.17
#